data_59b839601c0aa66a3eef3654dcecede4
#
_entry.id   59b839601c0aa66a3eef3654dcecede4
#
_cell.length_a   1.000
_cell.length_b   1.000
_cell.length_c   1.000
_cell.angle_alpha   90.00
_cell.angle_beta   90.00
_cell.angle_gamma   90.00
#
_symmetry.space_group_name_H-M   'P 1'
#
loop_
_entity.id
_entity.type
_entity.pdbx_description
1 polymer ?
#
loop_
_entity_poly.entity_id
_entity_poly.type
_entity_poly.pdbx_seq_one_letter_code
_entity_poly.pdbx_strand_id
1 'polypeptide(L)'
;MIISNAETRFRERLAGTGSLTAASSLLAECSEALGWERAAFNADMEQTHLPLAENGAFVALNMGWSPQALKHWVDDRLARSCPVTVRCGRSMDAFLWEADPDSESWRGEALSDIQRQTLSAYRDWA
;
A
#
# COMPACT_ATOMS: atom_id res chain seq x y z
N MET A 1 16.05 -17.78 -12.39
CA MET A 1 15.81 -16.32 -12.25
C MET A 1 17.04 -15.67 -11.66
N ILE A 2 17.54 -14.64 -12.30
CA ILE A 2 18.68 -13.89 -11.79
C ILE A 2 18.15 -12.78 -10.88
N ILE A 3 18.48 -12.84 -9.59
CA ILE A 3 18.20 -11.77 -8.65
C ILE A 3 19.23 -10.68 -8.86
N SER A 4 18.78 -9.45 -9.12
CA SER A 4 19.71 -8.33 -9.34
C SER A 4 20.45 -7.98 -8.04
N ASN A 5 21.66 -7.42 -8.18
CA ASN A 5 22.41 -6.92 -7.03
C ASN A 5 21.65 -5.84 -6.28
N ALA A 6 20.83 -5.05 -6.98
CA ALA A 6 19.99 -4.02 -6.37
C ALA A 6 18.92 -4.64 -5.47
N GLU A 7 18.26 -5.71 -5.93
CA GLU A 7 17.24 -6.42 -5.14
C GLU A 7 17.88 -7.06 -3.89
N THR A 8 19.01 -7.72 -4.04
CA THR A 8 19.72 -8.33 -2.92
C THR A 8 20.09 -7.29 -1.87
N ARG A 9 20.67 -6.16 -2.28
CA ARG A 9 21.04 -5.07 -1.38
C ARG A 9 19.82 -4.47 -0.68
N PHE A 10 18.70 -4.33 -1.39
CA PHE A 10 17.46 -3.84 -0.81
C PHE A 10 16.96 -4.77 0.31
N ARG A 11 16.95 -6.07 0.06
CA ARG A 11 16.55 -7.07 1.06
C ARG A 11 17.43 -7.06 2.29
N GLU A 12 18.75 -6.98 2.11
CA GLU A 12 19.71 -6.90 3.21
C GLU A 12 19.49 -5.64 4.06
N ARG A 13 19.30 -4.51 3.42
CA ARG A 13 19.05 -3.25 4.11
C ARG A 13 17.70 -3.28 4.84
N LEU A 14 16.66 -3.87 4.25
CA LEU A 14 15.35 -4.01 4.88
C LEU A 14 15.45 -4.84 6.16
N ALA A 15 16.19 -5.93 6.13
CA ALA A 15 16.41 -6.77 7.31
C ALA A 15 17.11 -6.03 8.45
N GLY A 16 17.90 -4.99 8.12
CA GLY A 16 18.61 -4.17 9.11
C GLY A 16 17.81 -2.97 9.64
N THR A 17 16.60 -2.72 9.13
CA THR A 17 15.81 -1.57 9.63
C THR A 17 15.23 -1.88 11.00
N GLY A 18 15.31 -0.89 11.90
CA GLY A 18 14.82 -1.02 13.28
C GLY A 18 13.56 -0.22 13.57
N SER A 19 12.98 0.46 12.56
CA SER A 19 11.79 1.30 12.74
C SER A 19 10.94 1.34 11.48
N LEU A 20 9.67 1.71 11.62
CA LEU A 20 8.78 1.94 10.48
C LEU A 20 9.28 3.11 9.62
N THR A 21 9.82 4.14 10.24
CA THR A 21 10.38 5.29 9.52
C THR A 21 11.56 4.89 8.64
N ALA A 22 12.48 4.09 9.17
CA ALA A 22 13.62 3.59 8.40
C ALA A 22 13.17 2.68 7.24
N ALA A 23 12.22 1.78 7.48
CA ALA A 23 11.67 0.91 6.45
C ALA A 23 10.96 1.72 5.35
N SER A 24 10.22 2.76 5.72
CA SER A 24 9.51 3.65 4.78
C SER A 24 10.48 4.41 3.89
N SER A 25 11.57 4.92 4.47
CA SER A 25 12.60 5.62 3.70
C SER A 25 13.24 4.70 2.67
N LEU A 26 13.50 3.45 3.06
CA LEU A 26 14.05 2.46 2.16
C LEU A 26 13.07 2.10 1.04
N LEU A 27 11.77 1.99 1.35
CA LEU A 27 10.75 1.73 0.34
C LEU A 27 10.67 2.88 -0.67
N ALA A 28 10.73 4.13 -0.22
CA ALA A 28 10.73 5.29 -1.09
C ALA A 28 11.93 5.25 -2.05
N GLU A 29 13.12 4.96 -1.54
CA GLU A 29 14.35 4.84 -2.33
C GLU A 29 14.22 3.74 -3.39
N CYS A 30 13.70 2.59 -3.01
CA CYS A 30 13.47 1.48 -3.94
C CYS A 30 12.43 1.85 -5.02
N SER A 31 11.34 2.49 -4.63
CA SER A 31 10.28 2.91 -5.55
C SER A 31 10.80 3.89 -6.60
N GLU A 32 11.60 4.86 -6.17
CA GLU A 32 12.25 5.80 -7.09
C GLU A 32 13.20 5.10 -8.05
N ALA A 33 13.99 4.17 -7.55
CA ALA A 33 14.93 3.40 -8.38
C ALA A 33 14.22 2.54 -9.43
N LEU A 34 13.02 2.05 -9.13
CA LEU A 34 12.18 1.28 -10.06
C LEU A 34 11.34 2.16 -10.99
N GLY A 35 11.35 3.48 -10.80
CA GLY A 35 10.57 4.40 -11.61
C GLY A 35 9.08 4.41 -11.30
N TRP A 36 8.67 3.96 -10.13
CA TRP A 36 7.28 4.00 -9.71
C TRP A 36 6.87 5.43 -9.35
N GLU A 37 5.68 5.82 -9.77
CA GLU A 37 5.16 7.17 -9.55
C GLU A 37 4.55 7.33 -8.17
N ARG A 38 3.97 6.25 -7.62
CA ARG A 38 3.27 6.28 -6.34
C ARG A 38 3.62 5.08 -5.51
N ALA A 39 3.70 5.29 -4.21
CA ALA A 39 3.89 4.22 -3.23
C ALA A 39 3.29 4.62 -1.90
N ALA A 40 2.85 3.63 -1.14
CA ALA A 40 2.39 3.82 0.22
C ALA A 40 2.84 2.64 1.09
N PHE A 41 3.14 2.91 2.34
CA PHE A 41 3.52 1.94 3.34
C PHE A 41 2.61 2.11 4.54
N ASN A 42 1.76 1.12 4.80
CA ASN A 42 0.74 1.20 5.84
C ASN A 42 0.89 0.05 6.85
N ALA A 43 0.32 0.25 8.04
CA ALA A 43 0.13 -0.82 8.98
C ALA A 43 -0.97 -1.78 8.48
N ASP A 44 -0.93 -3.03 8.97
CA ASP A 44 -2.02 -3.99 8.77
C ASP A 44 -3.27 -3.49 9.50
N MET A 45 -4.30 -3.17 8.75
CA MET A 45 -5.52 -2.55 9.26
C MET A 45 -6.43 -3.50 10.02
N GLU A 46 -6.18 -4.80 9.94
CA GLU A 46 -6.98 -5.82 10.65
C GLU A 46 -6.45 -6.16 12.05
N GLN A 47 -5.27 -5.68 12.40
CA GLN A 47 -4.70 -5.93 13.71
C GLN A 47 -5.45 -5.14 14.80
N THR A 48 -5.60 -5.77 15.97
CA THR A 48 -6.21 -5.13 17.14
C THR A 48 -5.41 -3.91 17.60
N HIS A 49 -4.10 -4.02 17.56
CA HIS A 49 -3.17 -2.92 17.83
C HIS A 49 -2.43 -2.59 16.55
N LEU A 50 -2.78 -1.48 15.93
CA LEU A 50 -2.11 -1.05 14.71
C LEU A 50 -0.70 -0.55 15.05
N PRO A 51 0.35 -1.09 14.41
CA PRO A 51 1.67 -0.49 14.52
C PRO A 51 1.63 0.90 13.88
N LEU A 52 2.10 1.90 14.60
CA LEU A 52 2.09 3.28 14.16
C LEU A 52 3.52 3.71 13.81
N ALA A 53 3.64 4.61 12.85
CA ALA A 53 4.90 5.32 12.63
C ALA A 53 5.23 6.17 13.87
N GLU A 54 6.49 6.60 13.98
CA GLU A 54 6.98 7.38 15.14
C GLU A 54 6.18 8.65 15.38
N ASN A 55 5.57 9.20 14.33
CA ASN A 55 4.71 10.39 14.44
C ASN A 55 3.24 10.05 14.79
N GLY A 56 2.93 8.81 15.12
CA GLY A 56 1.57 8.37 15.46
C GLY A 56 0.67 8.00 14.28
N ALA A 57 1.19 8.06 13.06
CA ALA A 57 0.40 7.75 11.86
C ALA A 57 0.52 6.27 11.49
N PHE A 58 -0.55 5.69 10.94
CA PHE A 58 -0.51 4.33 10.39
C PHE A 58 -0.13 4.28 8.91
N VAL A 59 -0.08 5.42 8.25
CA VAL A 59 0.52 5.56 6.91
C VAL A 59 1.91 6.15 7.10
N ALA A 60 2.92 5.34 6.94
CA ALA A 60 4.30 5.74 7.20
C ALA A 60 4.99 6.35 5.99
N LEU A 61 4.48 6.08 4.79
CA LEU A 61 4.98 6.64 3.54
C LEU A 61 3.82 7.07 2.66
N ASN A 62 3.91 8.27 2.13
CA ASN A 62 3.07 8.72 1.02
C ASN A 62 3.97 9.29 -0.07
N MET A 63 4.05 8.61 -1.19
CA MET A 63 4.79 9.07 -2.36
C MET A 63 3.85 9.17 -3.56
N GLY A 64 3.67 10.39 -4.07
CA GLY A 64 2.92 10.63 -5.31
C GLY A 64 1.39 10.65 -5.19
N TRP A 65 0.82 10.29 -4.04
CA TRP A 65 -0.61 10.39 -3.80
C TRP A 65 -0.99 11.80 -3.38
N SER A 66 -2.14 12.29 -3.85
CA SER A 66 -2.60 13.63 -3.52
C SER A 66 -3.04 13.73 -2.03
N PRO A 67 -3.02 14.93 -1.44
CA PRO A 67 -3.58 15.13 -0.10
C PRO A 67 -5.05 14.73 0.00
N GLN A 68 -5.82 14.91 -1.07
CA GLN A 68 -7.22 14.49 -1.13
C GLN A 68 -7.37 12.97 -1.03
N ALA A 69 -6.51 12.22 -1.73
CA ALA A 69 -6.51 10.77 -1.67
C ALA A 69 -6.24 10.28 -0.25
N LEU A 70 -5.23 10.85 0.41
CA LEU A 70 -4.91 10.52 1.80
C LEU A 70 -6.07 10.83 2.73
N LYS A 71 -6.70 11.98 2.57
CA LYS A 71 -7.83 12.37 3.39
C LYS A 71 -8.97 11.37 3.31
N HIS A 72 -9.38 11.01 2.09
CA HIS A 72 -10.46 10.04 1.90
C HIS A 72 -10.08 8.68 2.45
N TRP A 73 -8.87 8.24 2.20
CA TRP A 73 -8.43 6.91 2.59
C TRP A 73 -8.28 6.77 4.11
N VAL A 74 -7.76 7.79 4.78
CA VAL A 74 -7.50 7.79 6.23
C VAL A 74 -8.70 8.33 7.01
N ASP A 75 -9.10 9.57 6.73
CA ASP A 75 -10.13 10.28 7.51
C ASP A 75 -11.51 9.68 7.31
N ASP A 76 -11.84 9.26 6.09
CA ASP A 76 -13.11 8.63 5.77
C ASP A 76 -13.10 7.12 6.05
N ARG A 77 -12.00 6.61 6.59
CA ARG A 77 -11.81 5.21 6.98
C ARG A 77 -12.00 4.20 5.85
N LEU A 78 -11.81 4.63 4.62
CA LEU A 78 -11.90 3.74 3.45
C LEU A 78 -10.79 2.70 3.43
N ALA A 79 -9.68 2.96 4.13
CA ALA A 79 -8.54 2.05 4.20
C ALA A 79 -8.93 0.64 4.63
N ARG A 80 -9.81 0.51 5.63
CA ARG A 80 -10.21 -0.80 6.16
C ARG A 80 -11.07 -1.61 5.19
N SER A 81 -11.91 -0.94 4.42
CA SER A 81 -12.81 -1.59 3.47
C SER A 81 -12.22 -1.67 2.06
N CYS A 82 -11.12 -0.99 1.80
CA CYS A 82 -10.48 -1.00 0.49
C CYS A 82 -10.13 -2.43 0.06
N PRO A 83 -10.55 -2.88 -1.12
CA PRO A 83 -10.27 -4.24 -1.58
C PRO A 83 -8.79 -4.60 -1.59
N VAL A 84 -7.92 -3.64 -1.90
CA VAL A 84 -6.47 -3.84 -1.90
C VAL A 84 -5.98 -4.16 -0.49
N THR A 85 -6.41 -3.37 0.50
CA THR A 85 -6.06 -3.58 1.91
C THR A 85 -6.55 -4.94 2.41
N VAL A 86 -7.80 -5.29 2.09
CA VAL A 86 -8.38 -6.58 2.48
C VAL A 86 -7.57 -7.73 1.89
N ARG A 87 -7.20 -7.65 0.61
CA ARG A 87 -6.39 -8.69 -0.03
C ARG A 87 -5.00 -8.79 0.59
N CYS A 88 -4.37 -7.66 0.93
CA CYS A 88 -3.09 -7.65 1.63
C CYS A 88 -3.17 -8.36 2.98
N GLY A 89 -4.28 -8.24 3.70
CA GLY A 89 -4.48 -8.90 4.98
C GLY A 89 -4.66 -10.41 4.89
N ARG A 90 -5.00 -10.93 3.71
CA ARG A 90 -5.23 -12.37 3.49
C ARG A 90 -4.02 -13.13 3.01
N SER A 91 -3.02 -12.45 2.47
CA SER A 91 -1.89 -13.10 1.82
C SER A 91 -0.61 -12.31 2.01
N MET A 92 0.50 -13.03 2.14
CA MET A 92 1.84 -12.45 2.14
C MET A 92 2.42 -12.36 0.73
N ASP A 93 1.72 -12.89 -0.27
CA ASP A 93 2.19 -12.88 -1.65
C ASP A 93 1.93 -11.54 -2.33
N ALA A 94 2.86 -11.12 -3.17
CA ALA A 94 2.66 -9.95 -4.01
C ALA A 94 1.59 -10.23 -5.06
N PHE A 95 0.81 -9.22 -5.40
CA PHE A 95 -0.21 -9.32 -6.44
C PHE A 95 -0.31 -8.02 -7.23
N LEU A 96 -0.79 -8.12 -8.47
CA LEU A 96 -1.11 -6.97 -9.31
C LEU A 96 -2.61 -6.71 -9.24
N TRP A 97 -2.99 -5.45 -9.33
CA TRP A 97 -4.40 -5.07 -9.33
C TRP A 97 -4.64 -3.83 -10.18
N GLU A 98 -5.86 -3.68 -10.63
CA GLU A 98 -6.31 -2.51 -11.40
C GLU A 98 -7.42 -1.78 -10.64
N ALA A 99 -7.46 -0.46 -10.79
CA ALA A 99 -8.46 0.39 -10.15
C ALA A 99 -9.82 0.37 -10.86
N ASP A 100 -10.16 -0.75 -11.46
CA ASP A 100 -11.44 -0.99 -12.11
C ASP A 100 -12.11 -2.18 -11.41
N PRO A 101 -13.26 -1.97 -10.75
CA PRO A 101 -13.93 -3.06 -10.03
C PRO A 101 -14.38 -4.21 -10.93
N ASP A 102 -14.49 -3.99 -12.24
CA ASP A 102 -14.88 -5.00 -13.20
C ASP A 102 -13.70 -5.70 -13.87
N SER A 103 -12.46 -5.34 -13.48
CA SER A 103 -11.28 -5.96 -14.05
C SER A 103 -11.07 -7.40 -13.58
N GLU A 104 -10.23 -8.13 -14.31
CA GLU A 104 -9.82 -9.50 -13.97
C GLU A 104 -9.18 -9.59 -12.58
N SER A 105 -8.54 -8.51 -12.10
CA SER A 105 -7.92 -8.45 -10.78
C SER A 105 -8.88 -8.82 -9.65
N TRP A 106 -10.17 -8.53 -9.83
CA TRP A 106 -11.20 -8.72 -8.81
C TRP A 106 -12.19 -9.83 -9.12
N ARG A 107 -11.89 -10.65 -10.13
CA ARG A 107 -12.72 -11.80 -10.49
C ARG A 107 -12.87 -12.74 -9.29
N GLY A 108 -14.10 -13.13 -8.98
CA GLY A 108 -14.41 -14.00 -7.86
C GLY A 108 -14.52 -13.31 -6.51
N GLU A 109 -14.27 -12.01 -6.45
CA GLU A 109 -14.45 -11.21 -5.24
C GLU A 109 -15.86 -10.65 -5.18
N ALA A 110 -16.54 -10.82 -4.04
CA ALA A 110 -17.86 -10.23 -3.80
C ALA A 110 -17.67 -8.80 -3.25
N LEU A 111 -17.49 -7.84 -4.14
CA LEU A 111 -17.24 -6.46 -3.76
C LEU A 111 -18.55 -5.76 -3.36
N SER A 112 -18.53 -5.07 -2.22
CA SER A 112 -19.64 -4.18 -1.80
C SER A 112 -19.66 -2.91 -2.65
N ASP A 113 -20.77 -2.16 -2.58
CA ASP A 113 -20.88 -0.90 -3.31
C ASP A 113 -19.79 0.09 -2.92
N ILE A 114 -19.48 0.20 -1.61
CA ILE A 114 -18.43 1.09 -1.13
C ILE A 114 -17.05 0.65 -1.64
N GLN A 115 -16.80 -0.65 -1.72
CA GLN A 115 -15.54 -1.17 -2.25
C GLN A 115 -15.40 -0.88 -3.75
N ARG A 116 -16.48 -1.01 -4.52
CA ARG A 116 -16.47 -0.68 -5.94
C ARG A 116 -16.24 0.82 -6.14
N GLN A 117 -16.87 1.66 -5.34
CA GLN A 117 -16.66 3.10 -5.37
C GLN A 117 -15.23 3.48 -5.01
N THR A 118 -14.64 2.82 -4.01
CA THR A 118 -13.27 3.06 -3.60
C THR A 118 -12.29 2.75 -4.72
N LEU A 119 -12.44 1.61 -5.38
CA LEU A 119 -11.59 1.26 -6.52
C LEU A 119 -11.70 2.29 -7.65
N SER A 120 -12.91 2.70 -7.99
CA SER A 120 -13.14 3.70 -9.03
C SER A 120 -12.51 5.05 -8.67
N ALA A 121 -12.54 5.42 -7.39
CA ALA A 121 -12.00 6.69 -6.91
C ALA A 121 -10.48 6.76 -7.02
N TYR A 122 -9.77 5.64 -7.02
CA TYR A 122 -8.31 5.66 -7.18
C TYR A 122 -7.85 6.38 -8.45
N ARG A 123 -8.65 6.33 -9.52
CA ARG A 123 -8.33 7.04 -10.76
C ARG A 123 -8.36 8.56 -10.56
N ASP A 124 -9.31 9.04 -9.77
CA ASP A 124 -9.48 10.47 -9.48
C ASP A 124 -8.45 10.97 -8.48
N TRP A 125 -7.95 10.08 -7.64
CA TRP A 125 -6.92 10.39 -6.64
C TRP A 125 -5.51 10.39 -7.22
N ALA A 126 -5.37 9.84 -8.38
CA ALA A 126 -4.07 9.68 -9.03
C ALA A 126 -3.46 11.02 -9.49
#